data_193385795faa9a5cfb9332387aec8c6e
#
_entry.id   193385795faa9a5cfb9332387aec8c6e
#
_cell.length_a   1.000
_cell.length_b   1.000
_cell.length_c   1.000
_cell.angle_alpha   90.00
_cell.angle_beta   90.00
_cell.angle_gamma   90.00
#
_symmetry.space_group_name_H-M   'P 1'
#
loop_
_entity.id
_entity.type
_entity.pdbx_description
1 polymer ?
#
loop_
_entity_poly.entity_id
_entity_poly.type
_entity_poly.pdbx_seq_one_letter_code
_entity_poly.pdbx_strand_id
1 'polypeptide(L)'
;VNLVYNPPNRWHDLPFANASFDLTWQWAGLWYIENPAGLLRELVRTSQNLVFVAMPNNLQVGYWLRKLVIDRDFFATHDEQWTDISRIRNILEREGVDIIEEGVLDTPPWPDTVMPANEVLKRLGIRSKGLEDQFTGDNWQWSTMAYYLGQEPDLYERVIKYAWLDHAELPWQAKAVWAHHRYLLGRVRA
;
A
#
# COMPACT_ATOMS: atom_id res chain seq x y z
N VAL A 1 -9.64 2.72 -20.85
CA VAL A 1 -8.59 1.90 -20.22
C VAL A 1 -8.53 0.57 -20.96
N ASN A 2 -7.36 0.21 -21.47
CA ASN A 2 -7.13 -1.10 -22.08
C ASN A 2 -6.62 -2.05 -20.98
N LEU A 3 -7.33 -3.15 -20.77
CA LEU A 3 -6.94 -4.18 -19.83
C LEU A 3 -6.18 -5.28 -20.57
N VAL A 4 -4.97 -5.59 -20.11
CA VAL A 4 -4.18 -6.70 -20.60
C VAL A 4 -3.96 -7.67 -19.43
N TYR A 5 -4.44 -8.89 -19.59
CA TYR A 5 -4.21 -9.92 -18.59
C TYR A 5 -2.83 -10.53 -18.79
N ASN A 6 -2.02 -10.49 -17.74
CA ASN A 6 -0.76 -11.22 -17.67
C ASN A 6 -0.80 -12.14 -16.44
N PRO A 7 -0.63 -13.47 -16.59
CA PRO A 7 -0.74 -14.39 -15.47
C PRO A 7 0.36 -14.14 -14.42
N PRO A 8 0.10 -14.39 -13.13
CA PRO A 8 1.02 -14.05 -12.02
C PRO A 8 2.45 -14.59 -12.18
N ASN A 9 2.59 -15.79 -12.72
CA ASN A 9 3.90 -16.41 -12.99
C ASN A 9 4.70 -15.72 -14.12
N ARG A 10 4.12 -14.75 -14.83
CA ARG A 10 4.77 -13.99 -15.90
C ARG A 10 4.85 -12.48 -15.61
N TRP A 11 4.59 -12.04 -14.39
CA TRP A 11 4.70 -10.61 -14.08
C TRP A 11 6.14 -10.04 -14.19
N HIS A 12 7.13 -10.91 -14.26
CA HIS A 12 8.51 -10.55 -14.56
C HIS A 12 8.84 -10.55 -16.08
N ASP A 13 7.83 -10.67 -16.93
CA ASP A 13 7.89 -10.67 -18.40
C ASP A 13 6.60 -10.01 -18.93
N LEU A 14 6.53 -8.68 -18.86
CA LEU A 14 5.34 -7.94 -19.25
C LEU A 14 5.23 -7.88 -20.79
N PRO A 15 4.02 -8.07 -21.35
CA PRO A 15 3.81 -8.12 -22.79
C PRO A 15 3.79 -6.72 -23.46
N PHE A 16 4.75 -5.87 -23.07
CA PHE A 16 4.86 -4.50 -23.56
C PHE A 16 6.28 -4.26 -24.09
N ALA A 17 6.39 -3.41 -25.11
CA ALA A 17 7.69 -2.99 -25.61
C ALA A 17 8.43 -2.10 -24.59
N ASN A 18 9.76 -1.93 -24.78
CA ASN A 18 10.53 -0.99 -23.97
C ASN A 18 9.97 0.42 -24.13
N ALA A 19 10.02 1.21 -23.04
CA ALA A 19 9.61 2.62 -23.04
C ALA A 19 8.21 2.87 -23.65
N SER A 20 7.23 2.02 -23.30
CA SER A 20 5.87 2.09 -23.84
C SER A 20 4.94 3.03 -23.05
N PHE A 21 5.33 3.41 -21.85
CA PHE A 21 4.50 4.18 -20.94
C PHE A 21 5.27 5.35 -20.34
N ASP A 22 4.62 6.50 -20.18
CA ASP A 22 5.20 7.66 -19.49
C ASP A 22 5.44 7.39 -18.00
N LEU A 23 4.56 6.61 -17.40
CA LEU A 23 4.60 6.20 -16.00
C LEU A 23 4.23 4.72 -15.88
N THR A 24 5.06 3.96 -15.21
CA THR A 24 4.72 2.64 -14.70
C THR A 24 4.59 2.67 -13.18
N TRP A 25 3.68 1.89 -12.63
CA TRP A 25 3.45 1.93 -11.19
C TRP A 25 3.03 0.58 -10.63
N GLN A 26 3.32 0.42 -9.34
CA GLN A 26 2.96 -0.74 -8.55
C GLN A 26 2.49 -0.27 -7.17
N TRP A 27 1.39 -0.84 -6.68
CA TRP A 27 0.82 -0.51 -5.39
C TRP A 27 0.67 -1.76 -4.52
N ALA A 28 1.40 -1.81 -3.41
CA ALA A 28 1.29 -2.79 -2.32
C ALA A 28 1.27 -4.28 -2.74
N GLY A 29 1.76 -4.62 -3.93
CA GLY A 29 1.65 -5.98 -4.49
C GLY A 29 2.91 -6.82 -4.42
N LEU A 30 4.10 -6.25 -4.17
CA LEU A 30 5.37 -6.98 -4.31
C LEU A 30 5.49 -8.19 -3.39
N TRP A 31 4.90 -8.17 -2.22
CA TRP A 31 4.95 -9.27 -1.26
C TRP A 31 4.07 -10.48 -1.61
N TYR A 32 3.23 -10.37 -2.67
CA TYR A 32 2.40 -11.46 -3.21
C TYR A 32 3.04 -12.17 -4.40
N ILE A 33 4.18 -11.69 -4.91
CA ILE A 33 4.74 -12.05 -6.21
C ILE A 33 5.94 -12.98 -6.00
N GLU A 34 6.06 -14.02 -6.82
CA GLU A 34 7.20 -14.96 -6.78
C GLU A 34 8.52 -14.30 -7.15
N ASN A 35 8.51 -13.37 -8.12
CA ASN A 35 9.71 -12.66 -8.58
C ASN A 35 9.51 -11.12 -8.59
N PRO A 36 9.44 -10.48 -7.41
CA PRO A 36 9.21 -9.03 -7.33
C PRO A 36 10.34 -8.21 -7.95
N ALA A 37 11.59 -8.67 -7.84
CA ALA A 37 12.73 -8.00 -8.48
C ALA A 37 12.63 -8.03 -10.01
N GLY A 38 12.09 -9.12 -10.56
CA GLY A 38 11.78 -9.22 -11.99
C GLY A 38 10.71 -8.22 -12.41
N LEU A 39 9.62 -8.10 -11.63
CA LEU A 39 8.59 -7.09 -11.91
C LEU A 39 9.15 -5.67 -11.84
N LEU A 40 9.97 -5.34 -10.84
CA LEU A 40 10.59 -4.00 -10.76
C LEU A 40 11.43 -3.68 -12.00
N ARG A 41 12.20 -4.65 -12.51
CA ARG A 41 12.94 -4.47 -13.78
C ARG A 41 12.01 -4.24 -14.97
N GLU A 42 10.91 -4.96 -15.04
CA GLU A 42 9.93 -4.79 -16.11
C GLU A 42 9.22 -3.43 -16.06
N LEU A 43 8.91 -2.93 -14.85
CA LEU A 43 8.38 -1.57 -14.68
C LEU A 43 9.38 -0.53 -15.22
N VAL A 44 10.67 -0.69 -14.92
CA VAL A 44 11.71 0.21 -15.45
C VAL A 44 11.82 0.06 -16.96
N ARG A 45 11.91 -1.17 -17.48
CA ARG A 45 12.05 -1.44 -18.93
C ARG A 45 10.92 -0.84 -19.74
N THR A 46 9.68 -0.96 -19.23
CA THR A 46 8.48 -0.50 -19.96
C THR A 46 8.18 0.99 -19.77
N SER A 47 8.82 1.65 -18.81
CA SER A 47 8.70 3.09 -18.60
C SER A 47 9.69 3.87 -19.48
N GLN A 48 9.21 4.97 -20.07
CA GLN A 48 10.08 5.93 -20.76
C GLN A 48 10.49 7.10 -19.86
N ASN A 49 9.80 7.33 -18.73
CA ASN A 49 10.05 8.52 -17.92
C ASN A 49 9.99 8.22 -16.41
N LEU A 50 8.86 7.78 -15.87
CA LEU A 50 8.65 7.67 -14.43
C LEU A 50 8.29 6.27 -13.97
N VAL A 51 8.81 5.89 -12.82
CA VAL A 51 8.42 4.65 -12.09
C VAL A 51 7.97 5.04 -10.70
N PHE A 52 6.77 4.57 -10.31
CA PHE A 52 6.23 4.77 -8.97
C PHE A 52 6.01 3.42 -8.28
N VAL A 53 6.51 3.29 -7.06
CA VAL A 53 6.33 2.07 -6.25
C VAL A 53 5.88 2.46 -4.86
N ALA A 54 4.74 1.94 -4.43
CA ALA A 54 4.26 2.07 -3.06
C ALA A 54 4.16 0.70 -2.40
N MET A 55 4.56 0.61 -1.13
CA MET A 55 4.49 -0.60 -0.32
C MET A 55 3.95 -0.31 1.08
N PRO A 56 3.35 -1.31 1.76
CA PRO A 56 2.96 -1.15 3.14
C PRO A 56 4.12 -0.64 4.00
N ASN A 57 3.80 0.29 4.88
CA ASN A 57 4.80 0.97 5.69
C ASN A 57 5.09 0.17 6.96
N ASN A 58 6.23 -0.48 7.02
CA ASN A 58 6.68 -1.25 8.18
C ASN A 58 7.15 -0.39 9.37
N LEU A 59 7.16 0.95 9.25
CA LEU A 59 7.40 1.88 10.36
C LEU A 59 6.10 2.27 11.09
N GLN A 60 4.93 1.96 10.51
CA GLN A 60 3.63 2.30 11.08
C GLN A 60 3.34 1.48 12.34
N VAL A 61 2.81 2.13 13.36
CA VAL A 61 2.35 1.46 14.59
C VAL A 61 1.27 0.41 14.29
N GLY A 62 0.33 0.74 13.41
CA GLY A 62 -0.73 -0.18 12.98
C GLY A 62 -0.22 -1.43 12.27
N TYR A 63 0.87 -1.32 11.49
CA TYR A 63 1.53 -2.48 10.86
C TYR A 63 1.99 -3.50 11.90
N TRP A 64 2.66 -3.03 12.95
CA TRP A 64 3.13 -3.90 14.03
C TRP A 64 2.00 -4.48 14.85
N LEU A 65 0.94 -3.69 15.08
CA LEU A 65 -0.27 -4.17 15.77
C LEU A 65 -0.93 -5.30 14.98
N ARG A 66 -1.07 -5.16 13.67
CA ARG A 66 -1.55 -6.23 12.77
C ARG A 66 -0.67 -7.47 12.88
N LYS A 67 0.63 -7.28 12.68
CA LYS A 67 1.60 -8.38 12.67
C LYS A 67 1.63 -9.17 13.98
N LEU A 68 1.57 -8.51 15.12
CA LEU A 68 1.74 -9.14 16.43
C LEU A 68 0.42 -9.67 17.02
N VAL A 69 -0.71 -9.08 16.67
CA VAL A 69 -1.99 -9.33 17.35
C VAL A 69 -3.12 -9.66 16.38
N ILE A 70 -3.36 -8.80 15.38
CA ILE A 70 -4.60 -8.83 14.59
C ILE A 70 -4.54 -9.89 13.49
N ASP A 71 -3.52 -9.85 12.63
CA ASP A 71 -3.43 -10.56 11.35
C ASP A 71 -2.18 -11.46 11.24
N ARG A 72 -1.82 -12.17 12.30
CA ARG A 72 -0.58 -13.00 12.34
C ARG A 72 -0.46 -13.96 11.17
N ASP A 73 -1.55 -14.63 10.81
CA ASP A 73 -1.57 -15.62 9.74
C ASP A 73 -1.33 -14.99 8.36
N PHE A 74 -1.82 -13.76 8.16
CA PHE A 74 -1.55 -12.99 6.95
C PHE A 74 -0.05 -12.76 6.78
N PHE A 75 0.63 -12.26 7.81
CA PHE A 75 2.08 -12.01 7.76
C PHE A 75 2.92 -13.27 7.61
N ALA A 76 2.45 -14.42 8.13
CA ALA A 76 3.15 -15.70 7.98
C ALA A 76 3.17 -16.21 6.54
N THR A 77 2.28 -15.72 5.67
CA THR A 77 2.14 -16.17 4.27
C THR A 77 2.70 -15.16 3.25
N HIS A 78 3.20 -14.01 3.70
CA HIS A 78 3.69 -12.93 2.82
C HIS A 78 5.18 -12.69 3.03
N ASP A 79 5.88 -12.36 1.94
CA ASP A 79 7.30 -12.04 1.99
C ASP A 79 7.53 -10.59 2.42
N GLU A 80 7.58 -10.38 3.74
CA GLU A 80 7.73 -9.08 4.36
C GLU A 80 9.00 -8.33 3.96
N GLN A 81 10.03 -8.99 3.45
CA GLN A 81 11.26 -8.33 3.02
C GLN A 81 11.00 -7.27 1.94
N TRP A 82 9.85 -7.36 1.24
CA TRP A 82 9.44 -6.41 0.20
C TRP A 82 8.73 -5.17 0.76
N THR A 83 8.51 -5.08 2.07
CA THR A 83 8.12 -3.82 2.72
C THR A 83 9.33 -2.93 3.03
N ASP A 84 10.55 -3.44 2.89
CA ASP A 84 11.77 -2.63 2.99
C ASP A 84 11.96 -1.78 1.74
N ILE A 85 11.59 -0.52 1.86
CA ILE A 85 11.71 0.46 0.76
C ILE A 85 13.16 0.67 0.32
N SER A 86 14.13 0.46 1.21
CA SER A 86 15.56 0.59 0.88
C SER A 86 16.02 -0.50 -0.09
N ARG A 87 15.48 -1.70 0.04
CA ARG A 87 15.71 -2.80 -0.90
C ARG A 87 15.18 -2.47 -2.28
N ILE A 88 13.95 -1.93 -2.35
CA ILE A 88 13.32 -1.51 -3.61
C ILE A 88 14.12 -0.39 -4.27
N ARG A 89 14.52 0.62 -3.49
CA ARG A 89 15.40 1.70 -3.94
C ARG A 89 16.67 1.15 -4.60
N ASN A 90 17.39 0.27 -3.92
CA ASN A 90 18.63 -0.31 -4.41
C ASN A 90 18.44 -1.06 -5.74
N ILE A 91 17.30 -1.71 -5.95
CA ILE A 91 16.99 -2.37 -7.22
C ILE A 91 16.74 -1.32 -8.29
N LEU A 92 15.87 -0.35 -8.06
CA LEU A 92 15.54 0.70 -9.02
C LEU A 92 16.79 1.49 -9.46
N GLU A 93 17.64 1.87 -8.50
CA GLU A 93 18.90 2.60 -8.79
C GLU A 93 19.88 1.79 -9.64
N ARG A 94 20.00 0.48 -9.40
CA ARG A 94 20.81 -0.44 -10.21
C ARG A 94 20.26 -0.61 -11.64
N GLU A 95 18.95 -0.52 -11.79
CA GLU A 95 18.28 -0.59 -13.10
C GLU A 95 18.22 0.78 -13.81
N GLY A 96 18.93 1.78 -13.29
CA GLY A 96 19.06 3.07 -13.98
C GLY A 96 17.96 4.08 -13.63
N VAL A 97 17.38 3.99 -12.46
CA VAL A 97 16.38 4.96 -11.99
C VAL A 97 17.00 5.92 -10.97
N ASP A 98 16.83 7.22 -11.18
CA ASP A 98 17.13 8.25 -10.19
C ASP A 98 15.92 8.49 -9.31
N ILE A 99 16.03 8.22 -8.02
CA ILE A 99 14.93 8.49 -7.08
C ILE A 99 14.81 10.01 -6.89
N ILE A 100 13.68 10.56 -7.30
CA ILE A 100 13.41 12.00 -7.25
C ILE A 100 12.52 12.39 -6.09
N GLU A 101 11.76 11.44 -5.54
CA GLU A 101 10.91 11.68 -4.40
C GLU A 101 10.72 10.38 -3.57
N GLU A 102 10.66 10.55 -2.26
CA GLU A 102 10.29 9.52 -1.31
C GLU A 102 9.33 10.13 -0.28
N GLY A 103 8.32 9.37 0.11
CA GLY A 103 7.33 9.86 1.05
C GLY A 103 6.42 8.78 1.59
N VAL A 104 5.31 9.24 2.16
CA VAL A 104 4.26 8.41 2.70
C VAL A 104 2.90 8.81 2.14
N LEU A 105 1.98 7.86 2.13
CA LEU A 105 0.60 8.02 1.65
C LEU A 105 -0.35 7.35 2.63
N ASP A 106 -1.61 7.77 2.57
CA ASP A 106 -2.70 7.25 3.41
C ASP A 106 -2.38 7.38 4.90
N THR A 107 -2.65 8.54 5.46
CA THR A 107 -2.32 8.86 6.84
C THR A 107 -3.49 8.74 7.84
N PRO A 108 -4.55 7.94 7.63
CA PRO A 108 -5.54 7.73 8.69
C PRO A 108 -4.92 6.99 9.88
N PRO A 109 -5.36 7.29 11.12
CA PRO A 109 -4.66 6.85 12.34
C PRO A 109 -4.96 5.40 12.77
N TRP A 110 -5.69 4.63 11.98
CA TRP A 110 -6.05 3.24 12.30
C TRP A 110 -5.22 2.23 11.51
N PRO A 111 -5.15 0.97 11.96
CA PRO A 111 -4.48 -0.09 11.22
C PRO A 111 -5.14 -0.33 9.84
N ASP A 112 -4.33 -0.46 8.80
CA ASP A 112 -4.78 -0.87 7.47
C ASP A 112 -5.08 -2.38 7.46
N THR A 113 -6.30 -2.76 7.83
CA THR A 113 -6.75 -4.15 7.88
C THR A 113 -8.11 -4.31 7.22
N VAL A 114 -8.31 -5.45 6.57
CA VAL A 114 -9.62 -5.87 6.02
C VAL A 114 -10.51 -6.52 7.09
N MET A 115 -9.98 -6.71 8.29
CA MET A 115 -10.73 -7.30 9.39
C MET A 115 -11.82 -6.35 9.89
N PRO A 116 -13.05 -6.84 10.13
CA PRO A 116 -14.11 -6.02 10.72
C PRO A 116 -13.67 -5.39 12.05
N ALA A 117 -14.06 -4.15 12.30
CA ALA A 117 -13.60 -3.38 13.45
C ALA A 117 -13.96 -4.05 14.79
N ASN A 118 -15.14 -4.69 14.89
CA ASN A 118 -15.55 -5.45 16.07
C ASN A 118 -14.60 -6.63 16.37
N GLU A 119 -14.12 -7.33 15.35
CA GLU A 119 -13.16 -8.42 15.52
C GLU A 119 -11.78 -7.90 15.93
N VAL A 120 -11.36 -6.76 15.37
CA VAL A 120 -10.13 -6.06 15.80
C VAL A 120 -10.20 -5.71 17.28
N LEU A 121 -11.28 -5.06 17.73
CA LEU A 121 -11.49 -4.69 19.13
C LEU A 121 -11.47 -5.92 20.05
N LYS A 122 -12.12 -7.00 19.64
CA LYS A 122 -12.15 -8.27 20.39
C LYS A 122 -10.74 -8.86 20.54
N ARG A 123 -9.94 -8.88 19.49
CA ARG A 123 -8.54 -9.38 19.52
C ARG A 123 -7.64 -8.50 20.37
N LEU A 124 -7.90 -7.20 20.43
CA LEU A 124 -7.23 -6.26 21.31
C LEU A 124 -7.70 -6.34 22.78
N GLY A 125 -8.70 -7.21 23.10
CA GLY A 125 -9.26 -7.32 24.44
C GLY A 125 -10.10 -6.11 24.86
N ILE A 126 -10.46 -5.24 23.93
CA ILE A 126 -11.27 -4.04 24.20
C ILE A 126 -12.74 -4.45 24.20
N ARG A 127 -13.33 -4.46 25.39
CA ARG A 127 -14.75 -4.71 25.61
C ARG A 127 -15.42 -3.40 26.06
N SER A 128 -15.94 -2.64 25.12
CA SER A 128 -16.69 -1.41 25.41
C SER A 128 -17.98 -1.44 24.62
N LYS A 129 -19.12 -1.56 25.35
CA LYS A 129 -20.45 -1.51 24.72
C LYS A 129 -20.63 -0.28 23.83
N GLY A 130 -20.14 0.89 24.24
CA GLY A 130 -20.27 2.11 23.48
C GLY A 130 -19.43 2.14 22.20
N LEU A 131 -18.28 1.41 22.17
CA LEU A 131 -17.50 1.22 20.94
C LEU A 131 -18.10 0.11 20.07
N GLU A 132 -18.57 -0.98 20.69
CA GLU A 132 -19.28 -2.04 19.97
C GLU A 132 -20.52 -1.47 19.26
N ASP A 133 -21.32 -0.62 19.92
CA ASP A 133 -22.50 0.01 19.33
C ASP A 133 -22.17 0.97 18.16
N GLN A 134 -21.01 1.63 18.18
CA GLN A 134 -20.54 2.47 17.06
C GLN A 134 -20.09 1.66 15.85
N PHE A 135 -19.73 0.39 16.04
CA PHE A 135 -19.21 -0.50 15.00
C PHE A 135 -20.12 -1.71 14.72
N THR A 136 -21.32 -1.77 15.29
CA THR A 136 -22.32 -2.84 15.12
C THR A 136 -23.20 -2.69 13.87
N GLY A 137 -22.96 -1.71 13.03
CA GLY A 137 -23.49 -1.76 11.66
C GLY A 137 -22.84 -2.94 10.93
N ASP A 138 -23.63 -3.78 10.29
CA ASP A 138 -23.19 -4.91 9.48
C ASP A 138 -22.00 -4.50 8.60
N ASN A 139 -20.84 -5.12 8.85
CA ASN A 139 -19.67 -5.08 7.99
C ASN A 139 -19.09 -3.68 7.73
N TRP A 140 -18.54 -3.04 8.75
CA TRP A 140 -17.62 -1.94 8.52
C TRP A 140 -16.37 -2.47 7.80
N GLN A 141 -16.48 -2.63 6.50
CA GLN A 141 -15.39 -2.99 5.62
C GLN A 141 -14.81 -1.70 5.03
N TRP A 142 -13.54 -1.45 5.31
CA TRP A 142 -12.77 -0.49 4.53
C TRP A 142 -12.60 -1.05 3.14
N SER A 143 -13.50 -0.73 2.27
CA SER A 143 -13.37 -1.10 0.88
C SER A 143 -13.60 0.13 0.04
N THR A 144 -12.51 0.67 -0.51
CA THR A 144 -12.58 1.69 -1.56
C THR A 144 -13.47 1.21 -2.71
N MET A 145 -13.48 -0.09 -2.99
CA MET A 145 -14.34 -0.70 -3.99
C MET A 145 -15.81 -0.59 -3.58
N ALA A 146 -16.16 -0.82 -2.31
CA ALA A 146 -17.54 -0.67 -1.83
C ALA A 146 -18.05 0.77 -1.99
N TYR A 147 -17.17 1.77 -1.79
CA TYR A 147 -17.50 3.17 -2.07
C TYR A 147 -17.81 3.40 -3.55
N TYR A 148 -16.94 2.96 -4.46
CA TYR A 148 -17.15 3.13 -5.90
C TYR A 148 -18.35 2.34 -6.44
N LEU A 149 -18.72 1.26 -5.79
CA LEU A 149 -19.94 0.49 -6.12
C LEU A 149 -21.22 1.08 -5.49
N GLY A 150 -21.11 2.19 -4.73
CA GLY A 150 -22.25 2.82 -4.06
C GLY A 150 -22.78 2.05 -2.85
N GLN A 151 -22.03 1.05 -2.36
CA GLN A 151 -22.40 0.24 -1.20
C GLN A 151 -22.04 0.94 0.13
N GLU A 152 -21.06 1.86 0.08
CA GLU A 152 -20.57 2.64 1.23
C GLU A 152 -20.49 4.13 0.85
N PRO A 153 -21.64 4.80 0.61
CA PRO A 153 -21.65 6.18 0.11
C PRO A 153 -21.01 7.17 1.09
N ASP A 154 -21.09 6.91 2.38
CA ASP A 154 -20.56 7.79 3.44
C ASP A 154 -19.07 7.58 3.72
N LEU A 155 -18.40 6.67 3.02
CA LEU A 155 -16.98 6.36 3.26
C LEU A 155 -16.12 7.61 3.07
N TYR A 156 -16.37 8.41 2.03
CA TYR A 156 -15.65 9.64 1.78
C TYR A 156 -15.72 10.61 2.98
N GLU A 157 -16.93 10.87 3.51
CA GLU A 157 -17.12 11.78 4.63
C GLU A 157 -16.46 11.26 5.92
N ARG A 158 -16.46 9.96 6.11
CA ARG A 158 -15.76 9.34 7.26
C ARG A 158 -14.26 9.47 7.16
N VAL A 159 -13.69 9.40 5.97
CA VAL A 159 -12.25 9.45 5.72
C VAL A 159 -11.75 10.90 5.63
N ILE A 160 -12.48 11.78 4.95
CA ILE A 160 -12.03 13.15 4.65
C ILE A 160 -11.70 13.96 5.90
N LYS A 161 -12.35 13.70 7.02
CA LYS A 161 -12.06 14.36 8.30
C LYS A 161 -10.62 14.13 8.80
N TYR A 162 -9.92 13.13 8.26
CA TYR A 162 -8.53 12.83 8.58
C TYR A 162 -7.54 13.33 7.52
N ALA A 163 -8.02 13.89 6.41
CA ALA A 163 -7.17 14.38 5.32
C ALA A 163 -6.16 15.46 5.77
N TRP A 164 -6.44 16.18 6.87
CA TRP A 164 -5.49 17.11 7.45
C TRP A 164 -4.17 16.44 7.87
N LEU A 165 -4.18 15.15 8.20
CA LEU A 165 -2.96 14.38 8.53
C LEU A 165 -2.04 14.25 7.29
N ASP A 166 -2.62 14.08 6.10
CA ASP A 166 -1.84 14.07 4.84
C ASP A 166 -1.27 15.45 4.54
N HIS A 167 -2.06 16.49 4.78
CA HIS A 167 -1.68 17.88 4.47
C HIS A 167 -0.87 18.57 5.57
N ALA A 168 -0.71 17.95 6.76
CA ALA A 168 0.07 18.53 7.84
C ALA A 168 1.51 18.83 7.36
N GLU A 169 2.03 20.00 7.67
CA GLU A 169 3.40 20.43 7.36
C GLU A 169 4.43 19.73 8.26
N LEU A 170 4.46 18.41 8.19
CA LEU A 170 5.39 17.57 8.91
C LEU A 170 6.29 16.82 7.92
N PRO A 171 7.55 16.58 8.26
CA PRO A 171 8.41 15.72 7.45
C PRO A 171 7.79 14.32 7.34
N TRP A 172 7.94 13.68 6.17
CA TRP A 172 7.33 12.38 5.93
C TRP A 172 7.76 11.31 6.96
N GLN A 173 8.96 11.43 7.52
CA GLN A 173 9.47 10.54 8.57
C GLN A 173 8.60 10.57 9.84
N ALA A 174 8.09 11.74 10.19
CA ALA A 174 7.15 11.87 11.31
C ALA A 174 5.79 11.24 10.95
N LYS A 175 5.28 11.50 9.73
CA LYS A 175 4.04 10.90 9.23
C LYS A 175 4.13 9.37 9.11
N ALA A 176 5.31 8.82 8.88
CA ALA A 176 5.51 7.37 8.76
C ALA A 176 5.08 6.57 9.99
N VAL A 177 4.96 7.20 11.16
CA VAL A 177 4.48 6.53 12.38
C VAL A 177 3.03 6.05 12.24
N TRP A 178 2.23 6.72 11.41
CA TRP A 178 0.80 6.39 11.21
C TRP A 178 0.41 6.17 9.74
N ALA A 179 1.19 6.61 8.77
CA ALA A 179 0.89 6.43 7.36
C ALA A 179 0.92 4.96 6.94
N HIS A 180 -0.02 4.53 6.11
CA HIS A 180 -0.16 3.13 5.70
C HIS A 180 0.86 2.69 4.67
N HIS A 181 1.26 3.58 3.75
CA HIS A 181 2.17 3.26 2.67
C HIS A 181 3.39 4.18 2.66
N ARG A 182 4.53 3.62 2.27
CA ARG A 182 5.72 4.35 1.82
C ARG A 182 5.85 4.23 0.31
N TYR A 183 6.34 5.27 -0.34
CA TYR A 183 6.53 5.25 -1.78
C TYR A 183 7.89 5.80 -2.21
N LEU A 184 8.27 5.38 -3.41
CA LEU A 184 9.35 5.95 -4.20
C LEU A 184 8.80 6.38 -5.54
N LEU A 185 9.15 7.59 -5.96
CA LEU A 185 9.01 8.06 -7.33
C LEU A 185 10.40 8.23 -7.92
N GLY A 186 10.64 7.60 -9.04
CA GLY A 186 11.92 7.65 -9.72
C GLY A 186 11.80 8.04 -11.18
N ARG A 187 12.88 8.60 -11.72
CA ARG A 187 13.02 8.91 -13.13
C ARG A 187 13.96 7.93 -13.79
N VAL A 188 13.53 7.32 -14.88
CA VAL A 188 14.37 6.44 -15.71
C VAL A 188 15.43 7.28 -16.41
N ARG A 189 16.69 6.86 -16.31
CA ARG A 189 17.80 7.50 -17.04
C ARG A 189 17.68 7.22 -18.54
N ALA A 190 17.91 8.25 -19.33
CA ALA A 190 17.94 8.13 -20.79
C ALA A 190 19.15 7.32 -21.28
#